data_2c8f8b05bbabe85ca6dc4e7f61400d8a
#
_entry.id   2c8f8b05bbabe85ca6dc4e7f61400d8a
#
_cell.length_a   1.000
_cell.length_b   1.000
_cell.length_c   1.000
_cell.angle_alpha   90.00
_cell.angle_beta   90.00
_cell.angle_gamma   90.00
#
_symmetry.space_group_name_H-M   'P 1'
#
loop_
_entity.id
_entity.type
_entity.pdbx_description
1 polymer ?
#
loop_
_entity_poly.entity_id
_entity_poly.type
_entity_poly.pdbx_seq_one_letter_code
_entity_poly.pdbx_strand_id
1 'polypeptide(L)'
;ARTDAFAQEGLDAAIERAQACVAAGADGIFAEAIKTEDDYRKFSAALDVPLLANITEFGQTELWNREQLGEWGAAMVLYPLSAFRAMNKAAETVYKSILAEGDQRKVVDIMQTRMELYDYLNYHDFEQKLDALFAEGKNK
;
A
#
# COMPACT_ATOMS: atom_id res chain seq x y z
N ALA A 1 15.46 -4.30 -5.97
CA ALA A 1 16.19 -3.02 -6.09
C ALA A 1 15.29 -1.92 -6.64
N ARG A 2 15.51 -0.68 -6.23
CA ARG A 2 14.78 0.51 -6.74
C ARG A 2 15.68 1.35 -7.64
N THR A 3 15.12 1.87 -8.73
CA THR A 3 15.75 2.89 -9.56
C THR A 3 14.85 4.08 -9.78
N ASP A 4 15.40 5.29 -9.65
CA ASP A 4 14.74 6.59 -9.91
C ASP A 4 15.25 7.22 -11.23
N ALA A 5 16.05 6.49 -12.01
CA ALA A 5 16.71 7.00 -13.20
C ALA A 5 15.74 7.45 -14.30
N PHE A 6 14.54 6.85 -14.39
CA PHE A 6 13.56 7.17 -15.43
C PHE A 6 13.25 8.68 -15.49
N ALA A 7 13.03 9.31 -14.35
CA ALA A 7 12.63 10.71 -14.27
C ALA A 7 13.72 11.70 -14.73
N GLN A 8 14.98 11.29 -14.66
CA GLN A 8 16.14 12.18 -14.93
C GLN A 8 16.91 11.80 -16.19
N GLU A 9 17.05 10.49 -16.45
CA GLU A 9 17.92 9.94 -17.47
C GLU A 9 17.15 9.23 -18.60
N GLY A 10 15.82 9.02 -18.40
CA GLY A 10 14.95 8.38 -19.37
C GLY A 10 14.86 6.84 -19.23
N LEU A 11 14.04 6.24 -20.11
CA LEU A 11 13.68 4.83 -20.03
C LEU A 11 14.89 3.91 -20.19
N ASP A 12 15.72 4.14 -21.21
CA ASP A 12 16.84 3.24 -21.54
C ASP A 12 17.86 3.18 -20.41
N ALA A 13 18.21 4.32 -19.83
CA ALA A 13 19.12 4.39 -18.69
C ALA A 13 18.54 3.70 -17.43
N ALA A 14 17.21 3.82 -17.22
CA ALA A 14 16.54 3.14 -16.12
C ALA A 14 16.54 1.62 -16.31
N ILE A 15 16.33 1.14 -17.52
CA ILE A 15 16.38 -0.30 -17.86
C ILE A 15 17.82 -0.83 -17.68
N GLU A 16 18.82 -0.15 -18.21
CA GLU A 16 20.22 -0.54 -18.05
C GLU A 16 20.61 -0.67 -16.57
N ARG A 17 20.21 0.30 -15.75
CA ARG A 17 20.45 0.27 -14.30
C ARG A 17 19.73 -0.87 -13.60
N ALA A 18 18.47 -1.14 -13.97
CA ALA A 18 17.72 -2.27 -13.45
C ALA A 18 18.37 -3.60 -13.81
N GLN A 19 18.82 -3.77 -15.05
CA GLN A 19 19.56 -4.97 -15.51
C GLN A 19 20.86 -5.16 -14.74
N ALA A 20 21.60 -4.08 -14.47
CA ALA A 20 22.80 -4.14 -13.64
C ALA A 20 22.49 -4.56 -12.20
N CYS A 21 21.37 -4.11 -11.62
CA CYS A 21 20.91 -4.57 -10.31
C CYS A 21 20.55 -6.07 -10.31
N VAL A 22 19.87 -6.56 -11.35
CA VAL A 22 19.54 -7.98 -11.50
C VAL A 22 20.82 -8.81 -11.64
N ALA A 23 21.78 -8.38 -12.46
CA ALA A 23 23.07 -9.04 -12.59
C ALA A 23 23.87 -9.08 -11.27
N ALA A 24 23.65 -8.12 -10.38
CA ALA A 24 24.22 -8.08 -9.03
C ALA A 24 23.43 -8.90 -8.00
N GLY A 25 22.33 -9.56 -8.40
CA GLY A 25 21.54 -10.47 -7.54
C GLY A 25 20.22 -9.90 -7.04
N ALA A 26 19.66 -8.88 -7.65
CA ALA A 26 18.32 -8.42 -7.31
C ALA A 26 17.24 -9.41 -7.82
N ASP A 27 16.31 -9.82 -6.93
CA ASP A 27 15.21 -10.75 -7.23
C ASP A 27 13.94 -10.04 -7.75
N GLY A 28 13.96 -8.72 -7.81
CA GLY A 28 12.85 -7.89 -8.30
C GLY A 28 13.25 -6.43 -8.42
N ILE A 29 12.52 -5.69 -9.27
CA ILE A 29 12.79 -4.29 -9.55
C ILE A 29 11.59 -3.42 -9.19
N PHE A 30 11.88 -2.32 -8.51
CA PHE A 30 10.99 -1.19 -8.29
C PHE A 30 11.45 -0.03 -9.20
N ALA A 31 10.74 0.16 -10.31
CA ALA A 31 11.01 1.25 -11.23
C ALA A 31 10.11 2.45 -10.90
N GLU A 32 10.71 3.55 -10.42
CA GLU A 32 9.98 4.76 -10.02
C GLU A 32 9.58 5.59 -11.25
N ALA A 33 8.40 6.24 -11.15
CA ALA A 33 7.93 7.27 -12.07
C ALA A 33 7.72 6.83 -13.54
N ILE A 34 7.46 5.57 -13.81
CA ILE A 34 7.00 5.12 -15.14
C ILE A 34 5.66 5.79 -15.46
N LYS A 35 5.49 6.31 -16.69
CA LYS A 35 4.38 7.22 -17.04
C LYS A 35 3.43 6.69 -18.08
N THR A 36 3.80 5.67 -18.87
CA THR A 36 2.96 5.17 -19.96
C THR A 36 2.90 3.65 -19.99
N GLU A 37 1.86 3.12 -20.66
CA GLU A 37 1.77 1.69 -20.95
C GLU A 37 2.99 1.18 -21.72
N ASP A 38 3.43 1.92 -22.74
CA ASP A 38 4.56 1.54 -23.58
C ASP A 38 5.86 1.44 -22.75
N ASP A 39 6.06 2.36 -21.81
CA ASP A 39 7.22 2.31 -20.90
C ASP A 39 7.17 1.08 -19.98
N TYR A 40 5.99 0.74 -19.43
CA TYR A 40 5.82 -0.47 -18.62
C TYR A 40 6.13 -1.73 -19.41
N ARG A 41 5.58 -1.84 -20.63
CA ARG A 41 5.80 -2.99 -21.51
C ARG A 41 7.26 -3.14 -21.89
N LYS A 42 7.95 -2.05 -22.23
CA LYS A 42 9.38 -2.06 -22.55
C LYS A 42 10.23 -2.42 -21.34
N PHE A 43 9.91 -1.84 -20.17
CA PHE A 43 10.63 -2.10 -18.94
C PHE A 43 10.49 -3.57 -18.51
N SER A 44 9.26 -4.10 -18.49
CA SER A 44 9.01 -5.49 -18.12
C SER A 44 9.63 -6.50 -19.09
N ALA A 45 9.56 -6.21 -20.41
CA ALA A 45 10.17 -7.08 -21.43
C ALA A 45 11.69 -7.14 -21.37
N ALA A 46 12.33 -6.16 -20.74
CA ALA A 46 13.78 -6.09 -20.59
C ALA A 46 14.30 -6.81 -19.34
N LEU A 47 13.44 -7.38 -18.50
CA LEU A 47 13.79 -7.99 -17.21
C LEU A 47 13.26 -9.42 -17.10
N ASP A 48 14.08 -10.30 -16.52
CA ASP A 48 13.69 -11.68 -16.17
C ASP A 48 13.21 -11.83 -14.70
N VAL A 49 13.03 -10.72 -14.00
CA VAL A 49 12.59 -10.67 -12.60
C VAL A 49 11.29 -9.85 -12.43
N PRO A 50 10.53 -10.07 -11.36
CA PRO A 50 9.28 -9.34 -11.11
C PRO A 50 9.47 -7.82 -11.09
N LEU A 51 8.59 -7.09 -11.80
CA LEU A 51 8.51 -5.64 -11.80
C LEU A 51 7.39 -5.19 -10.83
N LEU A 52 7.71 -4.24 -9.96
CA LEU A 52 6.76 -3.58 -9.07
C LEU A 52 6.36 -2.23 -9.65
N ALA A 53 5.04 -2.03 -9.82
CA ALA A 53 4.43 -0.76 -10.15
C ALA A 53 4.03 -0.01 -8.88
N ASN A 54 4.49 1.24 -8.74
CA ASN A 54 4.16 2.11 -7.62
C ASN A 54 3.05 3.09 -8.02
N ILE A 55 1.84 2.89 -7.50
CA ILE A 55 0.67 3.72 -7.81
C ILE A 55 0.32 4.53 -6.57
N THR A 56 0.70 5.81 -6.60
CA THR A 56 0.44 6.74 -5.50
C THR A 56 -0.35 7.94 -5.97
N GLU A 57 -1.31 8.37 -5.16
CA GLU A 57 -2.09 9.58 -5.40
C GLU A 57 -1.19 10.82 -5.37
N PHE A 58 -1.56 11.83 -6.16
CA PHE A 58 -0.87 13.12 -6.25
C PHE A 58 0.58 13.03 -6.81
N GLY A 59 0.93 11.88 -7.42
CA GLY A 59 2.17 11.69 -8.15
C GLY A 59 2.07 12.14 -9.62
N GLN A 60 3.07 11.79 -10.42
CA GLN A 60 3.10 12.09 -11.87
C GLN A 60 2.53 10.93 -12.72
N THR A 61 2.41 9.73 -12.15
CA THR A 61 1.88 8.54 -12.78
C THR A 61 0.35 8.55 -12.66
N GLU A 62 -0.36 8.19 -13.72
CA GLU A 62 -1.81 7.99 -13.67
C GLU A 62 -2.18 6.83 -12.73
N LEU A 63 -3.42 6.87 -12.19
CA LEU A 63 -3.93 5.85 -11.28
C LEU A 63 -4.51 4.68 -12.08
N TRP A 64 -3.65 3.90 -12.74
CA TRP A 64 -4.06 2.69 -13.45
C TRP A 64 -4.47 1.59 -12.48
N ASN A 65 -5.38 0.74 -12.92
CA ASN A 65 -5.81 -0.40 -12.14
C ASN A 65 -4.82 -1.57 -12.26
N ARG A 66 -4.92 -2.54 -11.36
CA ARG A 66 -4.00 -3.68 -11.29
C ARG A 66 -4.08 -4.60 -12.52
N GLU A 67 -5.25 -4.68 -13.17
CA GLU A 67 -5.48 -5.49 -14.37
C GLU A 67 -4.67 -4.90 -15.53
N GLN A 68 -4.77 -3.59 -15.78
CA GLN A 68 -3.97 -2.88 -16.79
C GLN A 68 -2.47 -3.05 -16.53
N LEU A 69 -2.03 -2.81 -15.31
CA LEU A 69 -0.62 -2.94 -14.94
C LEU A 69 -0.10 -4.37 -15.10
N GLY A 70 -0.93 -5.37 -14.77
CA GLY A 70 -0.62 -6.79 -14.99
C GLY A 70 -0.47 -7.14 -16.47
N GLU A 71 -1.35 -6.62 -17.35
CA GLU A 71 -1.27 -6.77 -18.80
C GLU A 71 -0.01 -6.11 -19.39
N TRP A 72 0.51 -5.08 -18.74
CA TRP A 72 1.74 -4.38 -19.14
C TRP A 72 3.01 -4.97 -18.54
N GLY A 73 2.86 -6.06 -17.75
CA GLY A 73 3.97 -6.85 -17.22
C GLY A 73 4.39 -6.53 -15.78
N ALA A 74 3.61 -5.72 -15.05
CA ALA A 74 3.86 -5.58 -13.61
C ALA A 74 3.39 -6.83 -12.86
N ALA A 75 4.27 -7.42 -12.07
CA ALA A 75 3.97 -8.57 -11.22
C ALA A 75 3.40 -8.18 -9.85
N MET A 76 3.67 -6.96 -9.40
CA MET A 76 3.22 -6.41 -8.12
C MET A 76 2.76 -4.97 -8.31
N VAL A 77 1.70 -4.58 -7.57
CA VAL A 77 1.23 -3.20 -7.52
C VAL A 77 1.24 -2.73 -6.08
N LEU A 78 1.95 -1.62 -5.82
CA LEU A 78 2.06 -1.00 -4.51
C LEU A 78 1.17 0.24 -4.43
N TYR A 79 0.30 0.31 -3.44
CA TYR A 79 -0.49 1.48 -3.06
C TYR A 79 0.05 2.02 -1.72
N PRO A 80 1.14 2.78 -1.71
CA PRO A 80 1.94 2.99 -0.51
C PRO A 80 1.28 3.85 0.57
N LEU A 81 0.41 4.77 0.18
CA LEU A 81 -0.13 5.80 1.09
C LEU A 81 -1.65 5.93 1.05
N SER A 82 -2.36 5.21 0.20
CA SER A 82 -3.81 5.39 -0.01
C SER A 82 -4.61 5.25 1.27
N ALA A 83 -4.48 4.12 1.97
CA ALA A 83 -5.16 3.89 3.24
C ALA A 83 -4.70 4.86 4.33
N PHE A 84 -3.41 5.14 4.42
CA PHE A 84 -2.84 6.06 5.41
C PHE A 84 -3.36 7.50 5.23
N ARG A 85 -3.41 8.01 4.00
CA ARG A 85 -3.98 9.33 3.69
C ARG A 85 -5.47 9.38 4.01
N ALA A 86 -6.23 8.32 3.70
CA ALA A 86 -7.65 8.23 4.03
C ALA A 86 -7.89 8.22 5.54
N MET A 87 -7.13 7.42 6.31
CA MET A 87 -7.17 7.40 7.77
C MET A 87 -6.90 8.79 8.37
N ASN A 88 -5.83 9.45 7.93
CA ASN A 88 -5.46 10.77 8.43
C ASN A 88 -6.55 11.81 8.13
N LYS A 89 -7.17 11.75 6.95
CA LYS A 89 -8.25 12.65 6.58
C LYS A 89 -9.50 12.41 7.41
N ALA A 90 -9.84 11.16 7.68
CA ALA A 90 -10.94 10.81 8.56
C ALA A 90 -10.68 11.29 10.00
N ALA A 91 -9.50 11.03 10.54
CA ALA A 91 -9.10 11.49 11.87
C ALA A 91 -9.15 13.04 11.98
N GLU A 92 -8.61 13.76 10.99
CA GLU A 92 -8.69 15.22 10.93
C GLU A 92 -10.15 15.72 10.97
N THR A 93 -11.03 15.05 10.22
CA THR A 93 -12.46 15.40 10.17
C THR A 93 -13.12 15.23 11.54
N VAL A 94 -12.84 14.13 12.23
CA VAL A 94 -13.34 13.86 13.59
C VAL A 94 -12.86 14.92 14.57
N TYR A 95 -11.56 15.22 14.61
CA TYR A 95 -11.03 16.23 15.52
C TYR A 95 -11.60 17.63 15.26
N LYS A 96 -11.76 18.02 13.99
CA LYS A 96 -12.38 19.29 13.63
C LYS A 96 -13.83 19.37 14.09
N SER A 97 -14.60 18.29 13.96
CA SER A 97 -15.98 18.22 14.44
C SER A 97 -16.06 18.38 15.96
N ILE A 98 -15.22 17.65 16.70
CA ILE A 98 -15.18 17.75 18.17
C ILE A 98 -14.79 19.15 18.63
N LEU A 99 -13.79 19.77 18.00
CA LEU A 99 -13.36 21.13 18.34
C LEU A 99 -14.42 22.20 18.04
N ALA A 100 -15.18 22.04 16.97
CA ALA A 100 -16.17 23.02 16.55
C ALA A 100 -17.52 22.85 17.29
N GLU A 101 -17.95 21.61 17.52
CA GLU A 101 -19.30 21.29 18.02
C GLU A 101 -19.31 20.85 19.49
N GLY A 102 -18.16 20.48 20.05
CA GLY A 102 -18.04 19.91 21.38
C GLY A 102 -18.41 18.41 21.46
N ASP A 103 -18.72 17.77 20.33
CA ASP A 103 -19.05 16.35 20.25
C ASP A 103 -18.78 15.76 18.85
N GLN A 104 -18.98 14.44 18.72
CA GLN A 104 -18.69 13.66 17.51
C GLN A 104 -19.94 13.22 16.72
N ARG A 105 -21.16 13.64 17.09
CA ARG A 105 -22.41 13.12 16.52
C ARG A 105 -22.51 13.24 15.01
N LYS A 106 -21.94 14.30 14.43
CA LYS A 106 -21.98 14.57 12.97
C LYS A 106 -21.06 13.70 12.13
N VAL A 107 -20.19 12.92 12.75
CA VAL A 107 -19.14 12.14 12.07
C VAL A 107 -19.15 10.65 12.45
N VAL A 108 -20.20 10.18 13.13
CA VAL A 108 -20.31 8.77 13.53
C VAL A 108 -20.42 7.83 12.33
N ASP A 109 -21.01 8.28 11.24
CA ASP A 109 -21.21 7.53 9.99
C ASP A 109 -19.91 7.20 9.24
N ILE A 110 -18.82 7.92 9.51
CA ILE A 110 -17.51 7.61 8.94
C ILE A 110 -16.65 6.73 9.85
N MET A 111 -17.18 6.30 11.00
CA MET A 111 -16.47 5.46 11.97
C MET A 111 -16.85 4.00 11.82
N GLN A 112 -15.92 3.11 12.08
CA GLN A 112 -16.22 1.71 12.30
C GLN A 112 -17.09 1.55 13.55
N THR A 113 -18.06 0.66 13.48
CA THR A 113 -18.78 0.22 14.67
C THR A 113 -17.84 -0.54 15.62
N ARG A 114 -18.24 -0.67 16.89
CA ARG A 114 -17.46 -1.48 17.84
C ARG A 114 -17.28 -2.92 17.37
N MET A 115 -18.31 -3.51 16.78
CA MET A 115 -18.23 -4.91 16.32
C MET A 115 -17.30 -5.06 15.12
N GLU A 116 -17.39 -4.17 14.13
CA GLU A 116 -16.44 -4.17 13.00
C GLU A 116 -14.99 -4.03 13.48
N LEU A 117 -14.73 -3.13 14.43
CA LEU A 117 -13.38 -2.99 14.99
C LEU A 117 -12.93 -4.26 15.70
N TYR A 118 -13.80 -4.90 16.48
CA TYR A 118 -13.50 -6.14 17.19
C TYR A 118 -13.20 -7.29 16.24
N ASP A 119 -13.93 -7.39 15.12
CA ASP A 119 -13.68 -8.38 14.08
C ASP A 119 -12.28 -8.20 13.45
N TYR A 120 -11.92 -6.95 13.08
CA TYR A 120 -10.58 -6.67 12.54
C TYR A 120 -9.45 -6.96 13.53
N LEU A 121 -9.66 -6.71 14.82
CA LEU A 121 -8.68 -6.96 15.87
C LEU A 121 -8.65 -8.42 16.35
N ASN A 122 -9.59 -9.25 15.89
CA ASN A 122 -9.83 -10.60 16.41
C ASN A 122 -9.99 -10.60 17.95
N TYR A 123 -10.71 -9.59 18.47
CA TYR A 123 -10.80 -9.29 19.91
C TYR A 123 -11.33 -10.47 20.73
N HIS A 124 -12.37 -11.14 20.23
CA HIS A 124 -13.02 -12.21 20.97
C HIS A 124 -12.14 -13.45 21.18
N ASP A 125 -11.24 -13.76 20.24
CA ASP A 125 -10.27 -14.84 20.42
C ASP A 125 -9.27 -14.52 21.54
N PHE A 126 -8.88 -13.26 21.66
CA PHE A 126 -8.01 -12.82 22.78
C PHE A 126 -8.74 -12.89 24.12
N GLU A 127 -10.01 -12.49 24.21
CA GLU A 127 -10.82 -12.64 25.44
C GLU A 127 -10.92 -14.11 25.85
N GLN A 128 -11.33 -14.98 24.93
CA GLN A 128 -11.48 -16.41 25.19
C GLN A 128 -10.16 -17.07 25.65
N LYS A 129 -9.05 -16.67 25.05
CA LYS A 129 -7.73 -17.15 25.46
C LYS A 129 -7.38 -16.71 26.88
N LEU A 130 -7.65 -15.46 27.24
CA LEU A 130 -7.43 -14.95 28.59
C LEU A 130 -8.32 -15.68 29.62
N ASP A 131 -9.59 -15.87 29.32
CA ASP A 131 -10.54 -16.58 30.20
C ASP A 131 -10.10 -18.03 30.44
N ALA A 132 -9.63 -18.73 29.42
CA ALA A 132 -9.08 -20.08 29.53
C ALA A 132 -7.84 -20.11 30.46
N LEU A 133 -6.89 -19.17 30.27
CA LEU A 133 -5.70 -19.09 31.13
C LEU A 133 -6.02 -18.79 32.58
N PHE A 134 -7.00 -17.91 32.85
CA PHE A 134 -7.46 -17.62 34.21
C PHE A 134 -8.21 -18.79 34.84
N ALA A 135 -8.96 -19.57 34.05
CA ALA A 135 -9.61 -20.78 34.54
C ALA A 135 -8.60 -21.87 34.95
N GLU A 136 -7.53 -22.06 34.16
CA GLU A 136 -6.43 -22.98 34.50
C GLU A 136 -5.68 -22.58 35.75
N GLY A 137 -5.45 -21.27 35.97
CA GLY A 137 -4.75 -20.73 37.16
C GLY A 137 -5.53 -20.86 38.46
N LYS A 138 -6.88 -20.99 38.40
CA LYS A 138 -7.74 -21.19 39.59
C LYS A 138 -7.79 -22.65 40.07
N ASN A 139 -7.34 -23.59 39.25
CA ASN A 139 -7.34 -25.02 39.56
C ASN A 139 -5.99 -25.53 40.09
N LYS A 140 -5.07 -24.66 40.40
CA LYS A 140 -3.80 -24.91 41.09
C LYS A 140 -3.80 -24.27 42.47
#